data_8f33e4c5f61f91bf0b65116fbfecccb1
#
_entry.id   8f33e4c5f61f91bf0b65116fbfecccb1
#
_cell.length_a   1.000
_cell.length_b   1.000
_cell.length_c   1.000
_cell.angle_alpha   90.00
_cell.angle_beta   90.00
_cell.angle_gamma   90.00
#
_symmetry.space_group_name_H-M   'P 1'
#
loop_
_entity.id
_entity.type
_entity.pdbx_description
1 polymer ?
#
loop_
_entity_poly.entity_id
_entity_poly.type
_entity_poly.pdbx_seq_one_letter_code
_entity_poly.pdbx_strand_id
1 'polypeptide(L)'
;MLFVNMNYDEYMRRIRYWLEQAPMRLDRGEYEEVVEEDAGIPYAFISPRLADKLLAASGKTCAQIEKQIQKKKRTVSVLGKGTMVFHMKRSEQSFQSDNVLCYIEGTDPVLKNEIVVISAHYDHVGIIKGEIHNGADDDGSGTVSAMEIAEAFIQAKKEGKGPRRSILVLHVSGEEKGLLGSEWYTLEPVFPLKNTVCDLNIDMIGRVDENHTDKNYVYLIGSDKLSKTLHKICEQCNTKYTRLKLDYTYNSDDDPNRFYY
;
A
#
# COMPACT_ATOMS: atom_id res chain seq x y z
N MET A 1 6.17 -23.98 14.73
CA MET A 1 6.89 -23.27 15.82
C MET A 1 5.92 -22.34 16.54
N LEU A 2 6.00 -22.19 17.86
CA LEU A 2 5.16 -21.26 18.61
C LEU A 2 6.04 -20.16 19.22
N PHE A 3 5.65 -18.92 18.99
CA PHE A 3 6.30 -17.75 19.59
C PHE A 3 5.40 -17.19 20.69
N VAL A 4 5.97 -16.95 21.86
CA VAL A 4 5.27 -16.30 22.97
C VAL A 4 5.57 -14.81 22.94
N ASN A 5 4.56 -13.99 22.72
CA ASN A 5 4.69 -12.55 22.86
C ASN A 5 4.30 -12.18 24.30
N MET A 6 5.26 -11.69 25.09
CA MET A 6 5.03 -11.33 26.49
C MET A 6 4.09 -10.11 26.63
N ASN A 7 4.07 -9.23 25.63
CA ASN A 7 3.15 -8.09 25.53
C ASN A 7 1.96 -8.42 24.60
N TYR A 8 1.46 -9.66 24.64
CA TYR A 8 0.48 -10.16 23.69
C TYR A 8 -0.78 -9.30 23.56
N ASP A 9 -1.33 -8.83 24.67
CA ASP A 9 -2.55 -8.01 24.63
C ASP A 9 -2.32 -6.63 23.99
N GLU A 10 -1.15 -6.03 24.20
CA GLU A 10 -0.77 -4.79 23.52
C GLU A 10 -0.51 -5.04 22.05
N TYR A 11 0.25 -6.09 21.73
CA TYR A 11 0.52 -6.51 20.36
C TYR A 11 -0.79 -6.77 19.60
N MET A 12 -1.71 -7.55 20.18
CA MET A 12 -3.01 -7.83 19.56
C MET A 12 -3.87 -6.58 19.38
N ARG A 13 -3.83 -5.62 20.30
CA ARG A 13 -4.54 -4.34 20.10
C ARG A 13 -4.01 -3.57 18.88
N ARG A 14 -2.70 -3.60 18.65
CA ARG A 14 -2.07 -2.90 17.52
C ARG A 14 -2.34 -3.56 16.18
N ILE A 15 -2.30 -4.91 16.11
CA ILE A 15 -2.41 -5.64 14.84
C ILE A 15 -3.80 -6.22 14.61
N ARG A 16 -4.73 -6.09 15.56
CA ARG A 16 -6.07 -6.71 15.49
C ARG A 16 -6.82 -6.30 14.24
N TYR A 17 -6.76 -5.03 13.88
CA TYR A 17 -7.36 -4.53 12.66
C TYR A 17 -6.88 -5.32 11.43
N TRP A 18 -5.57 -5.46 11.27
CA TRP A 18 -4.97 -6.18 10.15
C TRP A 18 -5.27 -7.69 10.16
N LEU A 19 -5.37 -8.29 11.35
CA LEU A 19 -5.72 -9.70 11.48
C LEU A 19 -7.21 -9.99 11.19
N GLU A 20 -8.07 -9.00 11.41
CA GLU A 20 -9.50 -9.11 11.12
C GLU A 20 -9.81 -8.83 9.64
N GLN A 21 -8.87 -8.25 8.88
CA GLN A 21 -8.98 -8.08 7.43
C GLN A 21 -8.57 -9.38 6.72
N ALA A 22 -9.42 -9.82 5.80
CA ALA A 22 -9.03 -10.89 4.91
C ALA A 22 -7.95 -10.38 3.93
N PRO A 23 -6.79 -11.04 3.82
CA PRO A 23 -5.83 -10.68 2.79
C PRO A 23 -6.47 -10.90 1.42
N MET A 24 -6.27 -9.95 0.52
CA MET A 24 -6.71 -10.04 -0.87
C MET A 24 -5.48 -10.22 -1.77
N ARG A 25 -5.69 -10.84 -2.90
CA ARG A 25 -4.67 -11.01 -3.94
C ARG A 25 -5.34 -11.03 -5.30
N LEU A 26 -4.58 -10.73 -6.33
CA LEU A 26 -5.04 -10.92 -7.71
C LEU A 26 -5.28 -12.41 -7.98
N ASP A 27 -6.39 -12.72 -8.63
CA ASP A 27 -6.61 -14.03 -9.21
C ASP A 27 -5.96 -14.02 -10.61
N ARG A 28 -4.83 -14.69 -10.74
CA ARG A 28 -4.05 -14.77 -11.99
C ARG A 28 -4.43 -15.98 -12.85
N GLY A 29 -5.56 -16.64 -12.54
CA GLY A 29 -6.04 -17.81 -13.27
C GLY A 29 -5.28 -19.08 -12.89
N GLU A 30 -4.30 -19.48 -13.64
CA GLU A 30 -3.49 -20.65 -13.32
C GLU A 30 -2.42 -20.33 -12.27
N TYR A 31 -2.80 -20.19 -10.99
CA TYR A 31 -1.86 -20.55 -9.97
C TYR A 31 -1.84 -22.10 -9.89
N GLU A 32 -0.84 -22.71 -10.51
CA GLU A 32 -0.25 -23.83 -9.81
C GLU A 32 -0.16 -23.35 -8.34
N GLU A 33 -0.86 -24.04 -7.42
CA GLU A 33 -0.42 -23.99 -6.05
C GLU A 33 1.09 -24.20 -6.14
N VAL A 34 1.84 -23.10 -6.00
CA VAL A 34 3.20 -23.21 -5.55
C VAL A 34 3.00 -23.78 -4.17
N VAL A 35 2.84 -25.09 -4.10
CA VAL A 35 3.19 -25.87 -2.95
C VAL A 35 4.64 -25.49 -2.82
N GLU A 36 4.90 -24.40 -2.05
CA GLU A 36 6.25 -24.12 -1.59
C GLU A 36 6.68 -25.42 -0.95
N GLU A 37 7.43 -26.23 -1.71
CA GLU A 37 8.13 -27.41 -1.17
C GLU A 37 9.04 -26.99 -0.01
N ASP A 38 9.24 -25.69 0.13
CA ASP A 38 9.84 -25.01 1.27
C ASP A 38 8.74 -24.38 2.16
N ALA A 39 7.69 -25.13 2.45
CA ALA A 39 6.77 -24.78 3.52
C ALA A 39 7.58 -24.74 4.80
N GLY A 40 8.10 -23.55 5.10
CA GLY A 40 8.86 -23.28 6.31
C GLY A 40 8.11 -23.82 7.53
N ILE A 41 8.79 -24.04 8.63
CA ILE A 41 8.17 -24.59 9.84
C ILE A 41 6.96 -23.72 10.20
N PRO A 42 5.73 -24.29 10.19
CA PRO A 42 4.54 -23.55 10.56
C PRO A 42 4.74 -22.86 11.91
N TYR A 43 4.37 -21.60 12.00
CA TYR A 43 4.54 -20.84 13.24
C TYR A 43 3.26 -20.09 13.60
N ALA A 44 3.11 -19.81 14.89
CA ALA A 44 2.03 -18.98 15.42
C ALA A 44 2.50 -18.19 16.63
N PHE A 45 1.96 -17.01 16.80
CA PHE A 45 2.11 -16.23 18.02
C PHE A 45 1.03 -16.63 19.02
N ILE A 46 1.42 -16.96 20.24
CA ILE A 46 0.51 -17.36 21.30
C ILE A 46 0.64 -16.46 22.53
N SER A 47 -0.45 -16.35 23.26
CA SER A 47 -0.44 -15.62 24.53
C SER A 47 0.40 -16.34 25.61
N PRO A 48 0.96 -15.61 26.58
CA PRO A 48 1.62 -16.23 27.74
C PRO A 48 0.70 -17.21 28.48
N ARG A 49 -0.60 -16.90 28.57
CA ARG A 49 -1.60 -17.78 29.18
C ARG A 49 -1.72 -19.15 28.50
N LEU A 50 -1.68 -19.18 27.15
CA LEU A 50 -1.70 -20.43 26.41
C LEU A 50 -0.38 -21.17 26.57
N ALA A 51 0.74 -20.44 26.49
CA ALA A 51 2.07 -21.02 26.67
C ALA A 51 2.24 -21.63 28.07
N ASP A 52 1.75 -20.99 29.13
CA ASP A 52 1.78 -21.53 30.49
C ASP A 52 0.99 -22.85 30.61
N LYS A 53 -0.14 -22.97 29.89
CA LYS A 53 -0.86 -24.27 29.83
C LYS A 53 -0.05 -25.36 29.15
N LEU A 54 0.67 -25.03 28.07
CA LEU A 54 1.54 -25.98 27.37
C LEU A 54 2.77 -26.35 28.22
N LEU A 55 3.24 -25.46 29.06
CA LEU A 55 4.38 -25.66 29.97
C LEU A 55 4.00 -26.28 31.31
N ALA A 56 2.72 -26.47 31.62
CA ALA A 56 2.21 -26.90 32.92
C ALA A 56 2.93 -28.18 33.45
N ALA A 57 3.17 -29.16 32.57
CA ALA A 57 3.88 -30.38 32.92
C ALA A 57 5.37 -30.16 33.32
N SER A 58 5.94 -29.04 33.00
CA SER A 58 7.32 -28.65 33.37
C SER A 58 7.41 -27.98 34.75
N GLY A 59 6.27 -27.60 35.34
CA GLY A 59 6.17 -26.85 36.59
C GLY A 59 6.67 -25.41 36.49
N LYS A 60 6.85 -24.87 35.25
CA LYS A 60 7.34 -23.51 35.02
C LYS A 60 6.37 -22.68 34.19
N THR A 61 6.37 -21.38 34.41
CA THR A 61 5.65 -20.39 33.61
C THR A 61 6.60 -19.64 32.67
N CYS A 62 6.03 -19.01 31.63
CA CYS A 62 6.77 -18.14 30.72
C CYS A 62 7.54 -17.06 31.48
N ALA A 63 6.90 -16.39 32.44
CA ALA A 63 7.53 -15.33 33.24
C ALA A 63 8.71 -15.86 34.08
N GLN A 64 8.63 -17.09 34.60
CA GLN A 64 9.75 -17.72 35.34
C GLN A 64 10.91 -18.05 34.38
N ILE A 65 10.62 -18.54 33.19
CA ILE A 65 11.63 -18.83 32.18
C ILE A 65 12.32 -17.54 31.74
N GLU A 66 11.55 -16.50 31.46
CA GLU A 66 12.09 -15.18 31.08
C GLU A 66 13.04 -14.63 32.16
N LYS A 67 12.62 -14.63 33.42
CA LYS A 67 13.49 -14.23 34.54
C LYS A 67 14.81 -15.05 34.60
N GLN A 68 14.73 -16.35 34.30
CA GLN A 68 15.91 -17.19 34.27
C GLN A 68 16.86 -16.84 33.13
N ILE A 69 16.30 -16.55 31.94
CA ILE A 69 17.09 -16.11 30.77
C ILE A 69 17.76 -14.78 31.07
N GLN A 70 17.02 -13.81 31.61
CA GLN A 70 17.56 -12.49 31.99
C GLN A 70 18.70 -12.62 33.02
N LYS A 71 18.52 -13.48 34.06
CA LYS A 71 19.51 -13.70 35.09
C LYS A 71 20.78 -14.41 34.56
N LYS A 72 20.59 -15.45 33.74
CA LYS A 72 21.68 -16.30 33.24
C LYS A 72 22.36 -15.75 31.99
N LYS A 73 21.74 -14.75 31.32
CA LYS A 73 22.22 -14.19 30.04
C LYS A 73 22.43 -15.25 28.95
N ARG A 74 21.68 -16.36 28.99
CA ARG A 74 21.73 -17.45 28.02
C ARG A 74 20.35 -18.09 27.86
N THR A 75 20.18 -18.85 26.79
CA THR A 75 18.95 -19.62 26.54
C THR A 75 18.69 -20.61 27.70
N VAL A 76 17.40 -20.80 27.97
CA VAL A 76 16.92 -21.79 28.94
C VAL A 76 15.93 -22.70 28.21
N SER A 77 16.26 -23.98 28.09
CA SER A 77 15.41 -24.99 27.52
C SER A 77 14.59 -25.66 28.62
N VAL A 78 13.33 -25.88 28.32
CA VAL A 78 12.39 -26.60 29.20
C VAL A 78 11.66 -27.63 28.34
N LEU A 79 11.69 -28.88 28.80
CA LEU A 79 10.93 -29.95 28.13
C LEU A 79 9.48 -29.93 28.64
N GLY A 80 8.55 -29.67 27.74
CA GLY A 80 7.13 -29.87 27.95
C GLY A 80 6.72 -31.27 27.54
N LYS A 81 5.68 -31.81 28.19
CA LYS A 81 5.01 -33.04 27.76
C LYS A 81 3.59 -32.67 27.35
N GLY A 82 3.29 -32.80 26.08
CA GLY A 82 1.94 -32.51 25.57
C GLY A 82 1.88 -32.64 24.06
N THR A 83 0.69 -32.89 23.56
CA THR A 83 0.38 -32.85 22.12
C THR A 83 -0.59 -31.71 21.91
N MET A 84 -0.33 -30.93 20.87
CA MET A 84 -1.24 -29.89 20.41
C MET A 84 -1.72 -30.24 19.01
N VAL A 85 -3.04 -30.18 18.83
CA VAL A 85 -3.66 -30.35 17.51
C VAL A 85 -4.10 -28.99 17.02
N PHE A 86 -3.65 -28.63 15.83
CA PHE A 86 -4.00 -27.40 15.16
C PHE A 86 -4.98 -27.70 14.03
N HIS A 87 -6.16 -27.08 14.08
CA HIS A 87 -7.09 -27.09 12.97
C HIS A 87 -7.21 -25.69 12.40
N MET A 88 -6.84 -25.50 11.15
CA MET A 88 -7.01 -24.25 10.42
C MET A 88 -7.95 -24.50 9.23
N LYS A 89 -9.00 -23.69 9.14
CA LYS A 89 -9.89 -23.69 7.98
C LYS A 89 -9.65 -22.40 7.22
N ARG A 90 -9.35 -22.52 5.95
CA ARG A 90 -9.28 -21.41 5.00
C ARG A 90 -10.53 -21.44 4.12
N SER A 91 -11.12 -20.30 3.88
CA SER A 91 -12.15 -20.09 2.85
C SER A 91 -11.69 -18.98 1.94
N GLU A 92 -11.97 -19.11 0.66
CA GLU A 92 -11.67 -18.12 -0.36
C GLU A 92 -12.97 -17.62 -0.98
N GLN A 93 -12.99 -16.34 -1.34
CA GLN A 93 -14.09 -15.71 -2.04
C GLN A 93 -13.52 -14.83 -3.13
N SER A 94 -13.99 -15.01 -4.35
CA SER A 94 -13.57 -14.17 -5.48
C SER A 94 -14.47 -12.95 -5.61
N PHE A 95 -13.87 -11.82 -5.92
CA PHE A 95 -14.54 -10.57 -6.26
C PHE A 95 -13.98 -10.07 -7.58
N GLN A 96 -14.76 -9.31 -8.31
CA GLN A 96 -14.34 -8.64 -9.52
C GLN A 96 -14.42 -7.14 -9.32
N SER A 97 -13.41 -6.44 -9.79
CA SER A 97 -13.36 -4.98 -9.86
C SER A 97 -12.59 -4.58 -11.12
N ASP A 98 -12.77 -3.34 -11.57
CA ASP A 98 -12.17 -2.84 -12.80
C ASP A 98 -11.32 -1.61 -12.51
N ASN A 99 -10.20 -1.45 -13.23
CA ASN A 99 -9.55 -0.14 -13.33
C ASN A 99 -10.27 0.69 -14.41
N VAL A 100 -10.41 1.98 -14.17
CA VAL A 100 -11.07 2.90 -15.11
C VAL A 100 -10.03 3.79 -15.77
N LEU A 101 -10.02 3.83 -17.10
CA LEU A 101 -9.02 4.53 -17.89
C LEU A 101 -9.64 5.61 -18.78
N CYS A 102 -9.00 6.79 -18.81
CA CYS A 102 -9.30 7.84 -19.78
C CYS A 102 -8.02 8.14 -20.57
N TYR A 103 -8.06 7.90 -21.88
CA TYR A 103 -6.91 8.13 -22.76
C TYR A 103 -7.12 9.39 -23.61
N ILE A 104 -6.12 10.29 -23.58
CA ILE A 104 -6.10 11.53 -24.35
C ILE A 104 -4.87 11.48 -25.26
N GLU A 105 -5.09 11.19 -26.55
CA GLU A 105 -4.01 11.11 -27.53
C GLU A 105 -3.28 12.43 -27.66
N GLY A 106 -1.94 12.39 -27.64
CA GLY A 106 -1.09 13.53 -27.83
C GLY A 106 -1.15 14.13 -29.23
N THR A 107 -0.73 15.38 -29.37
CA THR A 107 -0.82 16.14 -30.62
C THR A 107 0.47 16.08 -31.46
N ASP A 108 1.59 15.70 -30.88
CA ASP A 108 2.88 15.58 -31.59
C ASP A 108 2.93 14.22 -32.32
N PRO A 109 3.25 14.17 -33.62
CA PRO A 109 3.21 12.92 -34.40
C PRO A 109 4.19 11.85 -33.91
N VAL A 110 5.25 12.21 -33.20
CA VAL A 110 6.24 11.28 -32.64
C VAL A 110 5.97 11.04 -31.15
N LEU A 111 5.87 12.10 -30.37
CA LEU A 111 5.75 12.03 -28.92
C LEU A 111 4.40 11.48 -28.43
N LYS A 112 3.37 11.45 -29.27
CA LYS A 112 2.07 10.86 -28.90
C LYS A 112 2.15 9.37 -28.54
N ASN A 113 3.23 8.69 -28.95
CA ASN A 113 3.47 7.32 -28.58
C ASN A 113 4.05 7.16 -27.16
N GLU A 114 4.47 8.25 -26.54
CA GLU A 114 4.93 8.31 -25.16
C GLU A 114 3.75 8.71 -24.26
N ILE A 115 3.59 8.03 -23.14
CA ILE A 115 2.42 8.16 -22.26
C ILE A 115 2.87 8.70 -20.91
N VAL A 116 2.23 9.76 -20.45
CA VAL A 116 2.28 10.22 -19.08
C VAL A 116 1.03 9.71 -18.38
N VAL A 117 1.21 8.92 -17.35
CA VAL A 117 0.12 8.43 -16.52
C VAL A 117 -0.17 9.44 -15.40
N ILE A 118 -1.43 9.64 -15.09
CA ILE A 118 -1.92 10.35 -13.92
C ILE A 118 -2.82 9.36 -13.21
N SER A 119 -2.43 8.93 -12.03
CA SER A 119 -3.15 7.90 -11.29
C SER A 119 -3.75 8.41 -9.98
N ALA A 120 -4.80 7.74 -9.55
CA ALA A 120 -5.45 7.88 -8.26
C ALA A 120 -6.22 6.58 -7.98
N HIS A 121 -6.45 6.23 -6.72
CA HIS A 121 -7.34 5.11 -6.44
C HIS A 121 -8.75 5.57 -6.12
N TYR A 122 -9.75 4.73 -6.41
CA TYR A 122 -11.15 5.08 -6.21
C TYR A 122 -11.88 4.17 -5.23
N ASP A 123 -11.20 3.17 -4.69
CA ASP A 123 -11.68 2.37 -3.58
C ASP A 123 -11.31 3.02 -2.23
N HIS A 124 -11.94 2.57 -1.16
CA HIS A 124 -11.58 2.88 0.21
C HIS A 124 -11.91 1.68 1.10
N VAL A 125 -11.55 1.76 2.37
CA VAL A 125 -11.69 0.65 3.33
C VAL A 125 -13.13 0.18 3.58
N GLY A 126 -14.13 0.97 3.22
CA GLY A 126 -15.56 0.59 3.27
C GLY A 126 -16.13 0.62 4.68
N ILE A 127 -16.72 -0.48 5.14
CA ILE A 127 -17.35 -0.55 6.46
C ILE A 127 -16.43 -1.30 7.44
N ILE A 128 -16.01 -0.61 8.50
CA ILE A 128 -15.19 -1.17 9.57
C ILE A 128 -15.97 -1.13 10.87
N LYS A 129 -16.21 -2.32 11.47
CA LYS A 129 -16.95 -2.44 12.75
C LYS A 129 -18.33 -1.78 12.76
N GLY A 130 -18.99 -1.73 11.60
CA GLY A 130 -20.30 -1.13 11.42
C GLY A 130 -20.26 0.39 11.14
N GLU A 131 -19.11 1.01 11.09
CA GLU A 131 -18.92 2.42 10.71
C GLU A 131 -18.53 2.52 9.25
N ILE A 132 -19.17 3.45 8.52
CA ILE A 132 -18.90 3.71 7.11
C ILE A 132 -17.74 4.70 6.99
N HIS A 133 -16.70 4.29 6.30
CA HIS A 133 -15.57 5.12 5.93
C HIS A 133 -15.76 5.56 4.49
N ASN A 134 -15.99 6.86 4.28
CA ASN A 134 -16.46 7.38 2.98
C ASN A 134 -15.32 7.63 1.97
N GLY A 135 -14.04 7.69 2.41
CA GLY A 135 -12.90 7.91 1.52
C GLY A 135 -12.90 9.27 0.80
N ALA A 136 -13.40 10.34 1.46
CA ALA A 136 -13.52 11.64 0.80
C ALA A 136 -12.18 12.29 0.48
N ASP A 137 -11.15 12.03 1.30
CA ASP A 137 -9.78 12.49 1.10
C ASP A 137 -8.90 11.36 0.58
N ASP A 138 -8.98 10.21 1.16
CA ASP A 138 -8.31 8.96 0.81
C ASP A 138 -9.30 8.02 0.05
N ASP A 139 -9.36 7.94 -1.30
CA ASP A 139 -8.70 8.89 -2.18
C ASP A 139 -9.70 9.59 -3.13
N GLY A 140 -10.85 9.98 -2.58
CA GLY A 140 -11.83 10.77 -3.32
C GLY A 140 -11.24 12.09 -3.84
N SER A 141 -10.32 12.70 -3.08
CA SER A 141 -9.67 13.95 -3.47
C SER A 141 -8.74 13.78 -4.67
N GLY A 142 -7.94 12.72 -4.73
CA GLY A 142 -7.10 12.40 -5.88
C GLY A 142 -7.93 11.98 -7.10
N THR A 143 -8.90 11.10 -6.88
CA THR A 143 -9.81 10.64 -7.95
C THR A 143 -10.49 11.81 -8.67
N VAL A 144 -11.13 12.73 -7.96
CA VAL A 144 -11.81 13.86 -8.63
C VAL A 144 -10.82 14.84 -9.26
N SER A 145 -9.64 15.03 -8.64
CA SER A 145 -8.60 15.88 -9.21
C SER A 145 -8.05 15.33 -10.51
N ALA A 146 -7.85 14.02 -10.62
CA ALA A 146 -7.43 13.38 -11.85
C ALA A 146 -8.51 13.53 -12.96
N MET A 147 -9.80 13.48 -12.61
CA MET A 147 -10.89 13.73 -13.54
C MET A 147 -10.89 15.19 -14.04
N GLU A 148 -10.73 16.17 -13.16
CA GLU A 148 -10.64 17.60 -13.53
C GLU A 148 -9.42 17.87 -14.43
N ILE A 149 -8.29 17.24 -14.16
CA ILE A 149 -7.09 17.32 -15.00
C ILE A 149 -7.37 16.71 -16.39
N ALA A 150 -8.08 15.59 -16.46
CA ALA A 150 -8.48 14.99 -17.74
C ALA A 150 -9.37 15.96 -18.56
N GLU A 151 -10.37 16.57 -17.92
CA GLU A 151 -11.24 17.55 -18.57
C GLU A 151 -10.43 18.74 -19.10
N ALA A 152 -9.51 19.28 -18.30
CA ALA A 152 -8.65 20.38 -18.71
C ALA A 152 -7.80 20.03 -19.95
N PHE A 153 -7.21 18.83 -20.01
CA PHE A 153 -6.45 18.36 -21.18
C PHE A 153 -7.35 18.17 -22.42
N ILE A 154 -8.54 17.63 -22.23
CA ILE A 154 -9.53 17.46 -23.31
C ILE A 154 -9.92 18.83 -23.87
N GLN A 155 -10.20 19.81 -23.01
CA GLN A 155 -10.54 21.17 -23.41
C GLN A 155 -9.38 21.85 -24.15
N ALA A 156 -8.16 21.77 -23.60
CA ALA A 156 -6.97 22.29 -24.26
C ALA A 156 -6.76 21.67 -25.65
N LYS A 157 -7.01 20.37 -25.80
CA LYS A 157 -6.93 19.69 -27.10
C LYS A 157 -7.96 20.20 -28.09
N LYS A 158 -9.21 20.44 -27.67
CA LYS A 158 -10.27 21.04 -28.51
C LYS A 158 -9.90 22.45 -28.99
N GLU A 159 -9.14 23.19 -28.17
CA GLU A 159 -8.65 24.52 -28.50
C GLU A 159 -7.36 24.52 -29.36
N GLY A 160 -6.86 23.36 -29.76
CA GLY A 160 -5.62 23.22 -30.52
C GLY A 160 -4.34 23.38 -29.69
N LYS A 161 -4.44 23.33 -28.35
CA LYS A 161 -3.37 23.45 -27.38
C LYS A 161 -3.14 22.15 -26.60
N GLY A 162 -3.52 21.01 -27.15
CA GLY A 162 -3.42 19.72 -26.50
C GLY A 162 -1.98 19.33 -26.14
N PRO A 163 -1.82 18.36 -25.24
CA PRO A 163 -0.52 17.87 -24.82
C PRO A 163 0.24 17.24 -26.00
N ARG A 164 1.55 17.38 -26.03
CA ARG A 164 2.37 16.74 -27.08
C ARG A 164 2.43 15.23 -26.92
N ARG A 165 2.62 14.75 -25.68
CA ARG A 165 2.53 13.33 -25.29
C ARG A 165 1.11 12.95 -25.02
N SER A 166 0.80 11.67 -25.11
CA SER A 166 -0.48 11.15 -24.67
C SER A 166 -0.56 11.15 -23.15
N ILE A 167 -1.77 11.40 -22.65
CA ILE A 167 -2.09 11.35 -21.24
C ILE A 167 -3.00 10.15 -20.99
N LEU A 168 -2.69 9.36 -19.98
CA LEU A 168 -3.54 8.29 -19.50
C LEU A 168 -3.94 8.62 -18.06
N VAL A 169 -5.20 8.94 -17.82
CA VAL A 169 -5.73 9.01 -16.48
C VAL A 169 -6.18 7.62 -16.08
N LEU A 170 -5.66 7.12 -14.96
CA LEU A 170 -5.80 5.75 -14.49
C LEU A 170 -6.35 5.74 -13.06
N HIS A 171 -7.64 5.42 -12.91
CA HIS A 171 -8.24 5.17 -11.61
C HIS A 171 -8.12 3.69 -11.28
N VAL A 172 -7.36 3.36 -10.25
CA VAL A 172 -7.12 1.98 -9.82
C VAL A 172 -8.06 1.57 -8.70
N SER A 173 -8.33 0.27 -8.61
CA SER A 173 -9.14 -0.33 -7.55
C SER A 173 -8.29 -1.27 -6.70
N GLY A 174 -8.74 -1.50 -5.45
CA GLY A 174 -8.07 -2.43 -4.54
C GLY A 174 -6.72 -1.93 -4.03
N GLU A 175 -6.50 -0.62 -4.00
CA GLU A 175 -5.33 0.01 -3.41
C GLU A 175 -5.21 -0.35 -1.93
N GLU A 176 -6.28 -0.18 -1.17
CA GLU A 176 -6.42 -0.45 0.26
C GLU A 176 -6.20 -1.93 0.66
N LYS A 177 -6.13 -2.79 -0.32
CA LYS A 177 -5.89 -4.23 -0.15
C LYS A 177 -4.50 -4.68 -0.63
N GLY A 178 -3.64 -3.74 -0.92
CA GLY A 178 -2.25 -3.96 -1.30
C GLY A 178 -1.96 -3.64 -2.76
N LEU A 179 -2.41 -2.49 -3.26
CA LEU A 179 -2.10 -1.95 -4.58
C LEU A 179 -2.54 -2.85 -5.75
N LEU A 180 -3.65 -3.62 -5.57
CA LEU A 180 -4.02 -4.68 -6.51
C LEU A 180 -4.31 -4.17 -7.92
N GLY A 181 -4.97 -3.02 -8.06
CA GLY A 181 -5.31 -2.44 -9.35
C GLY A 181 -4.11 -1.93 -10.11
N SER A 182 -3.17 -1.26 -9.46
CA SER A 182 -1.92 -0.81 -10.07
C SER A 182 -1.00 -1.99 -10.40
N GLU A 183 -0.93 -3.01 -9.53
CA GLU A 183 -0.25 -4.27 -9.83
C GLU A 183 -0.83 -4.92 -11.09
N TRP A 184 -2.15 -5.05 -11.18
CA TRP A 184 -2.82 -5.61 -12.35
C TRP A 184 -2.48 -4.83 -13.62
N TYR A 185 -2.53 -3.49 -13.57
CA TYR A 185 -2.19 -2.67 -14.74
C TYR A 185 -0.75 -2.88 -15.19
N THR A 186 0.20 -3.09 -14.27
CA THR A 186 1.59 -3.36 -14.66
C THR A 186 1.80 -4.76 -15.25
N LEU A 187 0.96 -5.72 -14.90
CA LEU A 187 0.99 -7.10 -15.45
C LEU A 187 0.30 -7.19 -16.81
N GLU A 188 -0.86 -6.53 -16.93
CA GLU A 188 -1.72 -6.56 -18.12
C GLU A 188 -2.00 -5.11 -18.60
N PRO A 189 -0.98 -4.38 -19.05
CA PRO A 189 -1.13 -2.98 -19.40
C PRO A 189 -1.86 -2.82 -20.73
N VAL A 190 -2.80 -1.86 -20.79
CA VAL A 190 -3.51 -1.51 -22.04
C VAL A 190 -2.54 -0.93 -23.09
N PHE A 191 -1.50 -0.26 -22.63
CA PHE A 191 -0.42 0.25 -23.48
C PHE A 191 0.92 -0.32 -23.02
N PRO A 192 1.87 -0.60 -23.95
CA PRO A 192 3.16 -1.14 -23.57
C PRO A 192 3.88 -0.28 -22.52
N LEU A 193 4.27 -0.85 -21.37
CA LEU A 193 4.93 -0.11 -20.29
C LEU A 193 6.18 0.66 -20.72
N LYS A 194 6.91 0.14 -21.72
CA LYS A 194 8.08 0.84 -22.32
C LYS A 194 7.76 2.21 -22.90
N ASN A 195 6.48 2.49 -23.18
CA ASN A 195 6.01 3.77 -23.68
C ASN A 195 5.60 4.71 -22.55
N THR A 196 5.49 4.23 -21.32
CA THR A 196 5.17 5.05 -20.14
C THR A 196 6.42 5.81 -19.71
N VAL A 197 6.32 7.15 -19.72
CA VAL A 197 7.42 8.06 -19.37
C VAL A 197 7.53 8.26 -17.87
N CYS A 198 6.38 8.43 -17.22
CA CYS A 198 6.25 8.55 -15.77
C CYS A 198 4.81 8.29 -15.37
N ASP A 199 4.60 8.03 -14.09
CA ASP A 199 3.33 8.09 -13.40
C ASP A 199 3.36 9.23 -12.37
N LEU A 200 2.28 9.99 -12.31
CA LEU A 200 2.03 11.07 -11.36
C LEU A 200 0.82 10.68 -10.52
N ASN A 201 1.08 9.96 -9.44
CA ASN A 201 0.02 9.55 -8.52
C ASN A 201 -0.45 10.73 -7.67
N ILE A 202 -1.75 10.83 -7.44
CA ILE A 202 -2.39 11.87 -6.62
C ILE A 202 -3.17 11.15 -5.54
N ASP A 203 -2.83 11.42 -4.28
CA ASP A 203 -3.42 10.78 -3.14
C ASP A 203 -3.50 11.75 -1.95
N MET A 204 -4.65 11.79 -1.28
CA MET A 204 -4.91 12.56 -0.06
C MET A 204 -4.53 14.05 -0.14
N ILE A 205 -4.99 14.74 -1.17
CA ILE A 205 -4.70 16.17 -1.38
C ILE A 205 -5.82 17.11 -0.88
N GLY A 206 -6.87 16.58 -0.29
CA GLY A 206 -8.07 17.33 0.10
C GLY A 206 -8.03 17.94 1.50
N ARG A 207 -6.98 17.69 2.30
CA ARG A 207 -6.90 18.16 3.70
C ARG A 207 -5.54 18.75 4.04
N VAL A 208 -5.54 19.57 5.08
CA VAL A 208 -4.32 20.03 5.77
C VAL A 208 -4.07 19.10 6.95
N ASP A 209 -2.86 18.57 7.06
CA ASP A 209 -2.47 17.72 8.17
C ASP A 209 -2.04 18.53 9.42
N GLU A 210 -1.73 17.83 10.51
CA GLU A 210 -1.32 18.44 11.76
C GLU A 210 0.06 19.09 11.74
N ASN A 211 0.88 18.81 10.73
CA ASN A 211 2.23 19.34 10.57
C ASN A 211 2.23 20.71 9.85
N HIS A 212 1.10 21.08 9.26
CA HIS A 212 0.97 22.30 8.48
C HIS A 212 -0.15 23.19 9.00
N THR A 213 0.09 24.49 9.02
CA THR A 213 -0.91 25.52 9.34
C THR A 213 -1.43 26.23 8.10
N ASP A 214 -0.69 26.12 6.98
CA ASP A 214 -1.02 26.69 5.68
C ASP A 214 -1.42 25.58 4.72
N LYS A 215 -2.46 25.82 3.93
CA LYS A 215 -2.96 24.90 2.89
C LYS A 215 -2.16 24.93 1.60
N ASN A 216 -1.20 25.85 1.45
CA ASN A 216 -0.41 26.02 0.23
C ASN A 216 0.83 25.11 0.20
N TYR A 217 0.64 23.83 0.41
CA TYR A 217 1.72 22.84 0.35
C TYR A 217 1.28 21.57 -0.36
N VAL A 218 2.25 20.78 -0.72
CA VAL A 218 2.07 19.40 -1.18
C VAL A 218 3.30 18.57 -0.81
N TYR A 219 3.08 17.32 -0.41
CA TYR A 219 4.16 16.35 -0.29
C TYR A 219 4.57 15.88 -1.67
N LEU A 220 5.87 15.95 -1.97
CA LEU A 220 6.44 15.42 -3.21
C LEU A 220 7.26 14.18 -2.87
N ILE A 221 6.72 13.01 -3.21
CA ILE A 221 7.24 11.71 -2.80
C ILE A 221 7.73 10.95 -4.03
N GLY A 222 8.88 10.28 -3.92
CA GLY A 222 9.42 9.39 -4.95
C GLY A 222 9.98 10.08 -6.21
N SER A 223 9.82 11.38 -6.37
CA SER A 223 10.13 12.10 -7.61
C SER A 223 11.59 12.01 -8.06
N ASP A 224 12.55 11.83 -7.14
CA ASP A 224 13.99 11.73 -7.40
C ASP A 224 14.54 10.30 -7.32
N LYS A 225 13.72 9.32 -6.92
CA LYS A 225 14.16 7.94 -6.71
C LYS A 225 14.59 7.24 -7.99
N LEU A 226 13.83 7.44 -9.07
CA LEU A 226 14.13 6.86 -10.38
C LEU A 226 14.68 7.88 -11.39
N SER A 227 14.29 9.16 -11.27
CA SER A 227 14.63 10.18 -12.26
C SER A 227 14.87 11.54 -11.64
N LYS A 228 16.14 11.94 -11.55
CA LYS A 228 16.52 13.32 -11.17
C LYS A 228 16.00 14.37 -12.14
N THR A 229 15.73 13.99 -13.38
CA THR A 229 15.15 14.90 -14.38
C THR A 229 13.68 15.17 -14.07
N LEU A 230 12.91 14.15 -13.73
CA LEU A 230 11.51 14.31 -13.32
C LEU A 230 11.41 15.23 -12.10
N HIS A 231 12.22 15.00 -11.08
CA HIS A 231 12.28 15.84 -9.89
C HIS A 231 12.50 17.33 -10.23
N LYS A 232 13.51 17.63 -11.05
CA LYS A 232 13.78 19.01 -11.50
C LYS A 232 12.60 19.62 -12.28
N ILE A 233 11.93 18.83 -13.11
CA ILE A 233 10.74 19.29 -13.84
C ILE A 233 9.61 19.64 -12.86
N CYS A 234 9.36 18.79 -11.85
CA CYS A 234 8.36 19.07 -10.81
C CYS A 234 8.65 20.40 -10.09
N GLU A 235 9.88 20.61 -9.64
CA GLU A 235 10.29 21.87 -8.98
C GLU A 235 10.14 23.09 -9.89
N GLN A 236 10.56 22.97 -11.15
CA GLN A 236 10.46 24.05 -12.14
C GLN A 236 9.01 24.38 -12.46
N CYS A 237 8.16 23.37 -12.65
CA CYS A 237 6.74 23.56 -12.88
C CYS A 237 6.07 24.20 -11.67
N ASN A 238 6.36 23.74 -10.46
CA ASN A 238 5.86 24.35 -9.25
C ASN A 238 6.28 25.81 -9.14
N THR A 239 7.56 26.11 -9.31
CA THR A 239 8.06 27.50 -9.22
C THR A 239 7.39 28.42 -10.24
N LYS A 240 7.14 27.91 -11.44
CA LYS A 240 6.59 28.71 -12.54
C LYS A 240 5.07 28.91 -12.44
N TYR A 241 4.33 27.89 -12.04
CA TYR A 241 2.88 27.85 -12.20
C TYR A 241 2.11 27.86 -10.88
N THR A 242 2.44 27.01 -9.92
CA THR A 242 1.64 26.80 -8.72
C THR A 242 2.20 27.46 -7.47
N ARG A 243 3.52 27.47 -7.31
CA ARG A 243 4.25 28.11 -6.19
C ARG A 243 3.83 27.54 -4.82
N LEU A 244 3.47 26.27 -4.76
CA LEU A 244 3.19 25.58 -3.51
C LEU A 244 4.50 25.36 -2.74
N LYS A 245 4.43 25.25 -1.43
CA LYS A 245 5.52 24.73 -0.61
C LYS A 245 5.64 23.23 -0.89
N LEU A 246 6.75 22.80 -1.49
CA LEU A 246 7.05 21.38 -1.65
C LEU A 246 7.60 20.85 -0.32
N ASP A 247 6.99 19.83 0.21
CA ASP A 247 7.45 19.13 1.41
C ASP A 247 7.96 17.74 1.03
N TYR A 248 9.17 17.41 1.47
CA TYR A 248 9.87 16.18 1.15
C TYR A 248 9.97 15.24 2.35
N THR A 249 9.21 15.47 3.41
CA THR A 249 9.28 14.70 4.66
C THR A 249 9.19 13.19 4.40
N TYR A 250 8.28 12.77 3.54
CA TYR A 250 8.07 11.35 3.20
C TYR A 250 8.93 10.85 2.03
N ASN A 251 9.85 11.68 1.52
CA ASN A 251 10.77 11.28 0.45
C ASN A 251 12.13 10.78 0.98
N SER A 252 12.32 10.74 2.29
CA SER A 252 13.55 10.26 2.93
C SER A 252 13.64 8.73 2.89
N ASP A 253 14.85 8.20 2.66
CA ASP A 253 15.12 6.75 2.76
C ASP A 253 14.95 6.23 4.20
N ASP A 254 14.98 7.13 5.18
CA ASP A 254 14.75 6.83 6.61
C ASP A 254 13.25 6.91 7.00
N ASP A 255 12.36 7.25 6.06
CA ASP A 255 10.93 7.28 6.35
C ASP A 255 10.42 5.88 6.69
N PRO A 256 9.87 5.67 7.91
CA PRO A 256 9.38 4.36 8.33
C PRO A 256 8.18 3.87 7.52
N ASN A 257 7.43 4.77 6.91
CA ASN A 257 6.24 4.44 6.12
C ASN A 257 6.59 4.02 4.69
N ARG A 258 7.73 4.50 4.18
CA ARG A 258 8.23 4.17 2.83
C ARG A 258 7.21 4.40 1.72
N PHE A 259 6.50 5.51 1.75
CA PHE A 259 5.45 5.85 0.77
C PHE A 259 5.94 5.96 -0.68
N TYR A 260 7.24 5.89 -0.92
CA TYR A 260 7.85 5.93 -2.26
C TYR A 260 8.09 4.54 -2.89
N TYR A 261 7.60 3.47 -2.25
CA TYR A 261 7.64 2.11 -2.78
C TYR A 261 6.36 1.76 -3.50
#